data_6aafb771a46d400b35253d91cb545e84
#
_entry.id   6aafb771a46d400b35253d91cb545e84
#
_cell.length_a   1.000
_cell.length_b   1.000
_cell.length_c   1.000
_cell.angle_alpha   90.00
_cell.angle_beta   90.00
_cell.angle_gamma   90.00
#
_symmetry.space_group_name_H-M   'P 1'
#
loop_
_entity.id
_entity.type
_entity.pdbx_description
1 polymer ?
#
loop_
_entity_poly.entity_id
_entity_poly.type
_entity_poly.pdbx_seq_one_letter_code
_entity_poly.pdbx_strand_id
1 'polypeptide(L)'
;IDEDTAIVFFMQRNIHSNDFTAADVAALDLILPVVDAALQRHYQLTQLPKRQAQAIAEDKTHLQVECTLNNFASSLLTPRERDVLLYMLRGYSSALTAEKLQTSDGTVKIHRKNIYRKLDIGSQAELFSLFINCIPFARPDEQSDPLQFYQQSHQATS
;
A
#
# COMPACT_ATOMS: atom_id res chain seq x y z
N ILE A 1 -22.08 -12.51 -8.16
CA ILE A 1 -21.43 -13.07 -6.96
C ILE A 1 -20.30 -13.93 -7.46
N ASP A 2 -19.07 -13.74 -6.92
CA ASP A 2 -17.89 -14.51 -7.32
C ASP A 2 -18.02 -15.97 -6.86
N GLU A 3 -17.22 -16.87 -7.42
CA GLU A 3 -17.22 -18.30 -7.07
C GLU A 3 -16.99 -18.56 -5.58
N ASP A 4 -16.35 -17.62 -4.85
CA ASP A 4 -16.02 -17.74 -3.43
C ASP A 4 -17.02 -17.04 -2.49
N THR A 5 -18.09 -16.44 -3.01
CA THR A 5 -19.05 -15.68 -2.19
C THR A 5 -20.42 -16.35 -2.21
N ALA A 6 -20.91 -16.76 -1.03
CA ALA A 6 -22.25 -17.28 -0.82
C ALA A 6 -23.09 -16.33 0.03
N ILE A 7 -24.33 -16.12 -0.37
CA ILE A 7 -25.34 -15.42 0.45
C ILE A 7 -26.24 -16.49 1.06
N VAL A 8 -26.29 -16.52 2.39
CA VAL A 8 -27.10 -17.48 3.13
C VAL A 8 -28.29 -16.77 3.74
N PHE A 9 -29.48 -17.26 3.44
CA PHE A 9 -30.73 -16.71 3.93
C PHE A 9 -31.33 -17.62 5.00
N PHE A 10 -31.61 -17.09 6.18
CA PHE A 10 -32.20 -17.83 7.29
C PHE A 10 -33.60 -17.33 7.57
N MET A 11 -34.60 -18.25 7.64
CA MET A 11 -35.92 -17.96 8.18
C MET A 11 -36.06 -18.51 9.59
N GLN A 12 -36.58 -17.68 10.50
CA GLN A 12 -36.87 -18.07 11.88
C GLN A 12 -38.32 -17.79 12.20
N ARG A 13 -38.95 -18.71 12.92
CA ARG A 13 -40.22 -18.49 13.59
C ARG A 13 -40.06 -18.30 15.10
N ASN A 14 -41.02 -17.64 15.71
CA ASN A 14 -41.07 -17.55 17.17
C ASN A 14 -41.24 -18.97 17.76
N ILE A 15 -40.56 -19.22 18.88
CA ILE A 15 -40.61 -20.52 19.59
C ILE A 15 -41.99 -21.01 19.96
N HIS A 16 -42.99 -20.11 20.00
CA HIS A 16 -44.38 -20.42 20.29
C HIS A 16 -45.26 -20.59 19.05
N SER A 17 -44.72 -20.52 17.86
CA SER A 17 -45.45 -20.75 16.57
C SER A 17 -45.29 -22.20 16.12
N ASN A 18 -46.30 -22.69 15.35
CA ASN A 18 -46.25 -24.03 14.75
C ASN A 18 -45.05 -24.15 13.78
N ASP A 19 -44.66 -25.37 13.50
CA ASP A 19 -43.60 -25.70 12.50
C ASP A 19 -43.97 -25.15 11.13
N PHE A 20 -42.95 -25.03 10.27
CA PHE A 20 -43.18 -24.61 8.87
C PHE A 20 -44.05 -25.63 8.14
N THR A 21 -45.08 -25.16 7.48
CA THR A 21 -46.01 -25.96 6.66
C THR A 21 -45.57 -26.00 5.19
N ALA A 22 -46.07 -26.95 4.42
CA ALA A 22 -45.84 -27.01 2.96
C ALA A 22 -46.31 -25.71 2.25
N ALA A 23 -47.35 -25.07 2.77
CA ALA A 23 -47.84 -23.77 2.25
C ALA A 23 -46.83 -22.62 2.49
N ASP A 24 -46.15 -22.63 3.65
CA ASP A 24 -45.11 -21.64 3.95
C ASP A 24 -43.91 -21.82 3.01
N VAL A 25 -43.51 -23.05 2.73
CA VAL A 25 -42.41 -23.36 1.79
C VAL A 25 -42.79 -22.94 0.37
N ALA A 26 -44.02 -23.24 -0.09
CA ALA A 26 -44.47 -22.82 -1.41
C ALA A 26 -44.55 -21.30 -1.55
N ALA A 27 -44.94 -20.59 -0.49
CA ALA A 27 -44.94 -19.12 -0.48
C ALA A 27 -43.50 -18.58 -0.53
N LEU A 28 -42.54 -19.23 0.15
CA LEU A 28 -41.15 -18.87 0.07
C LEU A 28 -40.60 -19.04 -1.35
N ASP A 29 -40.84 -20.17 -2.00
CA ASP A 29 -40.36 -20.44 -3.35
C ASP A 29 -40.87 -19.38 -4.36
N LEU A 30 -42.05 -18.80 -4.12
CA LEU A 30 -42.58 -17.74 -4.94
C LEU A 30 -41.82 -16.40 -4.80
N ILE A 31 -41.37 -16.09 -3.60
CA ILE A 31 -40.69 -14.82 -3.32
C ILE A 31 -39.16 -14.91 -3.45
N LEU A 32 -38.59 -16.11 -3.35
CA LEU A 32 -37.10 -16.34 -3.44
C LEU A 32 -36.45 -15.65 -4.66
N PRO A 33 -36.98 -15.74 -5.88
CA PRO A 33 -36.37 -15.09 -7.04
C PRO A 33 -36.28 -13.56 -6.90
N VAL A 34 -37.26 -12.94 -6.25
CA VAL A 34 -37.27 -11.49 -6.01
C VAL A 34 -36.21 -11.12 -4.93
N VAL A 35 -36.16 -11.91 -3.87
CA VAL A 35 -35.16 -11.73 -2.80
C VAL A 35 -33.76 -11.93 -3.36
N ASP A 36 -33.53 -12.96 -4.15
CA ASP A 36 -32.20 -13.23 -4.78
C ASP A 36 -31.79 -12.07 -5.70
N ALA A 37 -32.69 -11.60 -6.57
CA ALA A 37 -32.42 -10.45 -7.43
C ALA A 37 -32.10 -9.16 -6.63
N ALA A 38 -32.82 -8.92 -5.54
CA ALA A 38 -32.58 -7.78 -4.67
C ALA A 38 -31.23 -7.87 -3.95
N LEU A 39 -30.89 -9.05 -3.45
CA LEU A 39 -29.60 -9.31 -2.79
C LEU A 39 -28.42 -9.19 -3.77
N GLN A 40 -28.54 -9.77 -4.96
CA GLN A 40 -27.54 -9.62 -6.02
C GLN A 40 -27.33 -8.14 -6.40
N ARG A 41 -28.42 -7.41 -6.56
CA ARG A 41 -28.37 -5.98 -6.86
C ARG A 41 -27.71 -5.18 -5.74
N HIS A 42 -28.06 -5.46 -4.49
CA HIS A 42 -27.44 -4.84 -3.33
C HIS A 42 -25.94 -5.13 -3.26
N TYR A 43 -25.53 -6.38 -3.46
CA TYR A 43 -24.14 -6.78 -3.50
C TYR A 43 -23.37 -6.02 -4.59
N GLN A 44 -23.89 -5.95 -5.82
CA GLN A 44 -23.25 -5.21 -6.90
C GLN A 44 -23.08 -3.72 -6.55
N LEU A 45 -24.09 -3.08 -6.00
CA LEU A 45 -24.05 -1.66 -5.65
C LEU A 45 -23.08 -1.35 -4.49
N THR A 46 -22.84 -2.30 -3.60
CA THR A 46 -21.99 -2.07 -2.43
C THR A 46 -20.55 -2.51 -2.62
N GLN A 47 -20.26 -3.52 -3.44
CA GLN A 47 -18.92 -4.08 -3.60
C GLN A 47 -18.13 -3.50 -4.78
N LEU A 48 -18.80 -3.22 -5.91
CA LEU A 48 -18.11 -2.65 -7.07
C LEU A 48 -17.41 -1.31 -6.77
N PRO A 49 -18.05 -0.34 -6.08
CA PRO A 49 -17.39 0.90 -5.73
C PRO A 49 -16.18 0.70 -4.80
N LYS A 50 -16.27 -0.26 -3.86
CA LYS A 50 -15.15 -0.56 -2.94
C LYS A 50 -13.96 -1.16 -3.68
N ARG A 51 -14.19 -2.10 -4.61
CA ARG A 51 -13.13 -2.71 -5.42
C ARG A 51 -12.44 -1.68 -6.32
N GLN A 52 -13.22 -0.80 -6.95
CA GLN A 52 -12.65 0.29 -7.76
C GLN A 52 -11.86 1.28 -6.92
N ALA A 53 -12.37 1.69 -5.76
CA ALA A 53 -11.64 2.59 -4.85
C ALA A 53 -10.35 1.95 -4.33
N GLN A 54 -10.36 0.65 -4.05
CA GLN A 54 -9.19 -0.08 -3.59
C GLN A 54 -8.14 -0.22 -4.70
N ALA A 55 -8.54 -0.57 -5.92
CA ALA A 55 -7.63 -0.64 -7.07
C ALA A 55 -6.98 0.73 -7.36
N ILE A 56 -7.75 1.82 -7.30
CA ILE A 56 -7.22 3.18 -7.48
C ILE A 56 -6.26 3.55 -6.34
N ALA A 57 -6.55 3.14 -5.10
CA ALA A 57 -5.68 3.40 -3.96
C ALA A 57 -4.36 2.62 -4.05
N GLU A 58 -4.40 1.36 -4.50
CA GLU A 58 -3.22 0.53 -4.73
C GLU A 58 -2.33 1.11 -5.83
N ASP A 59 -2.91 1.53 -6.95
CA ASP A 59 -2.19 2.16 -8.06
C ASP A 59 -1.53 3.48 -7.62
N LYS A 60 -2.26 4.31 -6.88
CA LYS A 60 -1.73 5.56 -6.32
C LYS A 60 -0.57 5.30 -5.35
N THR A 61 -0.69 4.29 -4.48
CA THR A 61 0.37 3.93 -3.53
C THR A 61 1.61 3.43 -4.26
N HIS A 62 1.44 2.61 -5.30
CA HIS A 62 2.54 2.13 -6.13
C HIS A 62 3.29 3.30 -6.79
N LEU A 63 2.57 4.23 -7.39
CA LEU A 63 3.15 5.44 -8.00
C LEU A 63 3.89 6.31 -6.98
N GLN A 64 3.37 6.45 -5.77
CA GLN A 64 4.03 7.19 -4.69
C GLN A 64 5.33 6.51 -4.25
N VAL A 65 5.34 5.18 -4.10
CA VAL A 65 6.55 4.43 -3.75
C VAL A 65 7.61 4.56 -4.83
N GLU A 66 7.25 4.41 -6.11
CA GLU A 66 8.19 4.59 -7.22
C GLU A 66 8.73 6.02 -7.29
N CYS A 67 7.86 7.02 -7.15
CA CYS A 67 8.27 8.42 -7.11
C CYS A 67 9.24 8.67 -5.95
N THR A 68 8.97 8.13 -4.77
CA THR A 68 9.87 8.24 -3.61
C THR A 68 11.21 7.57 -3.91
N LEU A 69 11.23 6.35 -4.45
CA LEU A 69 12.48 5.65 -4.80
C LEU A 69 13.35 6.47 -5.75
N ASN A 70 12.75 7.14 -6.71
CA ASN A 70 13.45 7.92 -7.73
C ASN A 70 13.95 9.28 -7.21
N ASN A 71 13.25 9.91 -6.29
CA ASN A 71 13.51 11.30 -5.89
C ASN A 71 13.98 11.47 -4.44
N PHE A 72 13.91 10.43 -3.59
CA PHE A 72 14.27 10.50 -2.18
C PHE A 72 15.70 10.98 -1.96
N ALA A 73 15.84 12.01 -1.14
CA ALA A 73 17.10 12.67 -0.80
C ALA A 73 17.88 13.21 -2.02
N SER A 74 17.20 13.47 -3.12
CA SER A 74 17.82 13.98 -4.37
C SER A 74 18.48 15.35 -4.19
N SER A 75 18.01 16.15 -3.23
CA SER A 75 18.54 17.46 -2.90
C SER A 75 19.82 17.44 -2.05
N LEU A 76 20.07 16.33 -1.33
CA LEU A 76 21.18 16.21 -0.38
C LEU A 76 22.30 15.28 -0.86
N LEU A 77 21.96 14.27 -1.64
CA LEU A 77 22.88 13.22 -2.05
C LEU A 77 23.42 13.46 -3.46
N THR A 78 24.70 13.17 -3.63
CA THR A 78 25.31 13.14 -4.95
C THR A 78 24.73 12.00 -5.82
N PRO A 79 24.83 12.02 -7.16
CA PRO A 79 24.36 10.94 -8.01
C PRO A 79 24.90 9.55 -7.59
N ARG A 80 26.20 9.47 -7.23
CA ARG A 80 26.82 8.22 -6.78
C ARG A 80 26.30 7.73 -5.42
N GLU A 81 26.03 8.64 -4.49
CA GLU A 81 25.40 8.29 -3.20
C GLU A 81 23.96 7.81 -3.40
N ARG A 82 23.24 8.39 -4.36
CA ARG A 82 21.88 7.93 -4.72
C ARG A 82 21.88 6.53 -5.32
N ASP A 83 22.85 6.21 -6.20
CA ASP A 83 23.00 4.84 -6.71
C ASP A 83 23.17 3.85 -5.55
N VAL A 84 24.08 4.16 -4.62
CA VAL A 84 24.30 3.31 -3.43
C VAL A 84 23.06 3.23 -2.55
N LEU A 85 22.36 4.35 -2.32
CA LEU A 85 21.13 4.42 -1.53
C LEU A 85 20.06 3.49 -2.08
N LEU A 86 19.84 3.46 -3.39
CA LEU A 86 18.87 2.58 -4.03
C LEU A 86 19.16 1.10 -3.79
N TYR A 87 20.43 0.69 -3.84
CA TYR A 87 20.83 -0.69 -3.49
C TYR A 87 20.64 -0.98 -2.00
N MET A 88 20.92 0.01 -1.12
CA MET A 88 20.65 -0.15 0.31
C MET A 88 19.17 -0.36 0.61
N LEU A 89 18.28 0.43 -0.02
CA LEU A 89 16.83 0.29 0.12
C LEU A 89 16.31 -1.05 -0.44
N ARG A 90 16.98 -1.62 -1.44
CA ARG A 90 16.68 -2.95 -1.97
C ARG A 90 17.29 -4.10 -1.15
N GLY A 91 17.96 -3.79 -0.04
CA GLY A 91 18.54 -4.79 0.87
C GLY A 91 19.87 -5.40 0.42
N TYR A 92 20.55 -4.83 -0.58
CA TYR A 92 21.82 -5.35 -1.06
C TYR A 92 22.95 -5.10 -0.05
N SER A 93 23.85 -6.09 0.09
CA SER A 93 25.09 -5.92 0.85
C SER A 93 26.06 -4.96 0.17
N SER A 94 27.03 -4.42 0.93
CA SER A 94 28.05 -3.54 0.34
C SER A 94 28.86 -4.22 -0.75
N ALA A 95 29.18 -5.52 -0.59
CA ALA A 95 29.90 -6.29 -1.58
C ALA A 95 29.13 -6.45 -2.90
N LEU A 96 27.83 -6.82 -2.80
CA LEU A 96 26.98 -6.97 -3.96
C LEU A 96 26.68 -5.61 -4.64
N THR A 97 26.54 -4.55 -3.86
CA THR A 97 26.42 -3.17 -4.37
C THR A 97 27.67 -2.76 -5.15
N ALA A 98 28.86 -3.09 -4.62
CA ALA A 98 30.13 -2.81 -5.28
C ALA A 98 30.26 -3.52 -6.62
N GLU A 99 29.87 -4.78 -6.70
CA GLU A 99 29.80 -5.56 -7.95
C GLU A 99 28.88 -4.89 -8.98
N LYS A 100 27.63 -4.57 -8.56
CA LYS A 100 26.63 -3.94 -9.44
C LYS A 100 27.04 -2.56 -9.95
N LEU A 101 27.74 -1.77 -9.13
CA LEU A 101 28.20 -0.43 -9.47
C LEU A 101 29.64 -0.41 -10.06
N GLN A 102 30.25 -1.58 -10.27
CA GLN A 102 31.61 -1.74 -10.79
C GLN A 102 32.62 -0.89 -10.00
N THR A 103 32.58 -1.00 -8.68
CA THR A 103 33.46 -0.27 -7.77
C THR A 103 33.98 -1.18 -6.65
N SER A 104 34.74 -0.65 -5.69
CA SER A 104 35.22 -1.44 -4.55
C SER A 104 34.23 -1.44 -3.38
N ASP A 105 34.22 -2.51 -2.59
CA ASP A 105 33.44 -2.59 -1.33
C ASP A 105 33.82 -1.45 -0.37
N GLY A 106 35.09 -1.08 -0.32
CA GLY A 106 35.55 0.06 0.47
C GLY A 106 34.93 1.37 0.04
N THR A 107 34.81 1.60 -1.29
CA THR A 107 34.16 2.80 -1.85
C THR A 107 32.67 2.84 -1.47
N VAL A 108 31.98 1.71 -1.57
CA VAL A 108 30.58 1.62 -1.17
C VAL A 108 30.39 1.92 0.31
N LYS A 109 31.26 1.39 1.19
CA LYS A 109 31.23 1.68 2.63
C LYS A 109 31.44 3.17 2.92
N ILE A 110 32.29 3.86 2.17
CA ILE A 110 32.48 5.32 2.29
C ILE A 110 31.19 6.06 1.89
N HIS A 111 30.57 5.68 0.77
CA HIS A 111 29.30 6.28 0.36
C HIS A 111 28.20 6.04 1.39
N ARG A 112 28.07 4.84 1.94
CA ARG A 112 27.09 4.53 3.02
C ARG A 112 27.31 5.43 4.25
N LYS A 113 28.56 5.60 4.69
CA LYS A 113 28.89 6.51 5.78
C LYS A 113 28.49 7.96 5.47
N ASN A 114 28.74 8.42 4.27
CA ASN A 114 28.38 9.78 3.85
C ASN A 114 26.86 9.95 3.78
N ILE A 115 26.11 8.95 3.27
CA ILE A 115 24.64 8.94 3.24
C ILE A 115 24.10 9.06 4.66
N TYR A 116 24.56 8.23 5.59
CA TYR A 116 24.11 8.27 6.99
C TYR A 116 24.36 9.62 7.63
N ARG A 117 25.54 10.19 7.41
CA ARG A 117 25.88 11.53 7.93
C ARG A 117 24.99 12.62 7.33
N LYS A 118 24.72 12.58 6.02
CA LYS A 118 23.91 13.60 5.33
C LYS A 118 22.43 13.52 5.68
N LEU A 119 21.93 12.32 5.94
CA LEU A 119 20.53 12.08 6.35
C LEU A 119 20.33 12.16 7.87
N ASP A 120 21.43 12.35 8.63
CA ASP A 120 21.42 12.36 10.11
C ASP A 120 20.80 11.09 10.71
N ILE A 121 21.25 9.93 10.22
CA ILE A 121 20.80 8.60 10.65
C ILE A 121 21.99 7.73 11.04
N GLY A 122 21.78 6.78 11.96
CA GLY A 122 22.82 5.89 12.47
C GLY A 122 22.74 4.46 11.95
N SER A 123 21.64 4.06 11.32
CA SER A 123 21.41 2.66 10.94
C SER A 123 20.61 2.50 9.64
N GLN A 124 20.66 1.30 9.07
CA GLN A 124 19.84 0.96 7.91
C GLN A 124 18.35 0.90 8.27
N ALA A 125 18.03 0.53 9.51
CA ALA A 125 16.64 0.53 9.98
C ALA A 125 16.07 1.96 10.01
N GLU A 126 16.84 2.93 10.47
CA GLU A 126 16.46 4.35 10.44
C GLU A 126 16.31 4.87 9.00
N LEU A 127 17.18 4.44 8.07
CA LEU A 127 17.05 4.75 6.66
C LEU A 127 15.69 4.27 6.10
N PHE A 128 15.31 3.02 6.39
CA PHE A 128 14.02 2.49 5.95
C PHE A 128 12.85 3.24 6.59
N SER A 129 12.93 3.54 7.88
CA SER A 129 11.90 4.31 8.58
C SER A 129 11.72 5.69 7.94
N LEU A 130 12.82 6.39 7.68
CA LEU A 130 12.81 7.71 7.04
C LEU A 130 12.21 7.62 5.63
N PHE A 131 12.61 6.63 4.84
CA PHE A 131 12.08 6.41 3.49
C PHE A 131 10.56 6.17 3.50
N ILE A 132 10.06 5.28 4.38
CA ILE A 132 8.62 4.98 4.50
C ILE A 132 7.84 6.23 4.90
N ASN A 133 8.37 7.01 5.83
CA ASN A 133 7.73 8.26 6.27
C ASN A 133 7.68 9.33 5.17
N CYS A 134 8.55 9.25 4.17
CA CYS A 134 8.54 10.17 3.02
C CYS A 134 7.54 9.79 1.92
N ILE A 135 7.05 8.54 1.86
CA ILE A 135 6.13 8.07 0.81
C ILE A 135 4.87 8.97 0.68
N PRO A 136 4.19 9.38 1.76
CA PRO A 136 3.00 10.23 1.66
C PRO A 136 3.27 11.61 1.07
N PHE A 137 4.53 12.06 1.08
CA PHE A 137 4.96 13.36 0.57
C PHE A 137 5.45 13.32 -0.88
N ALA A 138 5.47 12.13 -1.48
CA ALA A 138 5.83 11.97 -2.88
C ALA A 138 4.74 12.56 -3.78
N ARG A 139 5.17 13.36 -4.76
CA ARG A 139 4.31 13.97 -5.77
C ARG A 139 4.68 13.42 -7.14
N PRO A 140 3.92 12.46 -7.69
CA PRO A 140 4.25 11.81 -8.95
C PRO A 140 4.36 12.79 -10.13
N ASP A 141 3.63 13.91 -10.08
CA ASP A 141 3.61 14.93 -11.13
C ASP A 141 4.78 15.92 -11.05
N GLU A 142 5.56 15.87 -9.96
CA GLU A 142 6.70 16.77 -9.70
C GLU A 142 7.97 15.95 -9.44
N GLN A 143 9.10 16.32 -10.05
CA GLN A 143 10.41 15.76 -9.73
C GLN A 143 11.01 16.37 -8.46
N SER A 144 10.20 16.49 -7.42
CA SER A 144 10.58 17.11 -6.16
C SER A 144 11.03 16.06 -5.15
N ASP A 145 11.93 16.44 -4.24
CA ASP A 145 12.44 15.56 -3.20
C ASP A 145 11.42 15.39 -2.06
N PRO A 146 10.85 14.18 -1.85
CA PRO A 146 9.88 13.96 -0.78
C PRO A 146 10.43 14.21 0.62
N LEU A 147 11.74 14.09 0.81
CA LEU A 147 12.40 14.33 2.10
C LEU A 147 12.29 15.79 2.52
N GLN A 148 12.39 16.73 1.59
CA GLN A 148 12.24 18.16 1.91
C GLN A 148 10.84 18.47 2.46
N PHE A 149 9.80 17.93 1.86
CA PHE A 149 8.42 18.15 2.33
C PHE A 149 8.18 17.48 3.70
N TYR A 150 8.73 16.29 3.90
CA TYR A 150 8.68 15.63 5.20
C TYR A 150 9.33 16.46 6.29
N GLN A 151 10.55 17.00 6.05
CA GLN A 151 11.27 17.83 7.02
C GLN A 151 10.53 19.13 7.31
N GLN A 152 9.98 19.80 6.29
CA GLN A 152 9.20 21.03 6.48
C GLN A 152 7.95 20.80 7.33
N SER A 153 7.25 19.68 7.14
CA SER A 153 6.06 19.34 7.92
C SER A 153 6.37 19.11 9.40
N HIS A 154 7.56 18.60 9.73
CA HIS A 154 7.98 18.35 11.12
C HIS A 154 8.56 19.58 11.79
N GLN A 155 9.16 20.51 11.06
CA GLN A 155 9.62 21.79 11.60
C GLN A 155 8.47 22.76 11.94
N ALA A 156 7.34 22.65 11.25
CA ALA A 156 6.16 23.49 11.52
C ALA A 156 5.39 23.08 12.79
N THR A 157 5.71 21.94 13.40
CA THR A 157 5.00 21.38 14.57
C THR A 157 5.82 21.51 15.87
N SER A 158 7.04 22.03 15.81
CA SER A 158 7.93 22.30 16.97
C SER A 158 7.92 23.76 17.33
#